data_fd86bc7899b553373011922dc95ef23e
#
_entry.id   fd86bc7899b553373011922dc95ef23e
#
_cell.length_a   1.000
_cell.length_b   1.000
_cell.length_c   1.000
_cell.angle_alpha   90.00
_cell.angle_beta   90.00
_cell.angle_gamma   90.00
#
_symmetry.space_group_name_H-M   'P 1'
#
loop_
_entity.id
_entity.type
_entity.pdbx_description
1 polymer ?
#
loop_
_entity_poly.entity_id
_entity_poly.type
_entity_poly.pdbx_seq_one_letter_code
_entity_poly.pdbx_strand_id
1 'polypeptide(L)'
;FRYLITIENQSNEIIQLVKRHWNIMESTKPTQIFEGPGVVGKKSIIKTGQMVQYESGCIINSQRGAMKGFYTMINHSTAKEFNLEIPVFQLDNLFSLN
;
A
#
# COMPACT_ATOMS: atom_id res chain seq x y z
N PHE A 1 -5.60 11.37 -7.95
CA PHE A 1 -5.07 11.40 -6.58
C PHE A 1 -3.80 10.56 -6.48
N ARG A 2 -2.76 11.13 -5.89
CA ARG A 2 -1.47 10.45 -5.71
C ARG A 2 -1.15 10.25 -4.24
N TYR A 3 -0.46 9.16 -3.94
CA TYR A 3 0.00 8.88 -2.59
C TYR A 3 1.37 8.24 -2.62
N LEU A 4 2.10 8.40 -1.51
CA LEU A 4 3.43 7.86 -1.32
C LEU A 4 3.44 6.95 -0.10
N ILE A 5 3.88 5.72 -0.27
CA ILE A 5 4.03 4.75 0.82
C ILE A 5 5.51 4.48 1.01
N THR A 6 5.96 4.60 2.24
CA THR A 6 7.34 4.29 2.63
C THR A 6 7.34 3.06 3.52
N ILE A 7 8.15 2.08 3.17
CA ILE A 7 8.36 0.87 3.97
C ILE A 7 9.81 0.84 4.41
N GLU A 8 10.02 0.82 5.73
CA GLU A 8 11.35 0.71 6.33
C GLU A 8 11.49 -0.64 7.02
N ASN A 9 12.56 -1.35 6.70
CA ASN A 9 12.84 -2.63 7.35
C ASN A 9 13.73 -2.41 8.57
N GLN A 10 13.11 -2.34 9.74
CA GLN A 10 13.80 -2.18 11.02
C GLN A 10 14.11 -3.52 11.70
N SER A 11 13.80 -4.63 11.03
CA SER A 11 14.07 -5.97 11.57
C SER A 11 15.49 -6.40 11.24
N ASN A 12 15.90 -7.55 11.81
CA ASN A 12 17.18 -8.18 11.49
C ASN A 12 17.08 -9.15 10.31
N GLU A 13 15.96 -9.16 9.62
CA GLU A 13 15.64 -10.13 8.58
C GLU A 13 15.50 -9.46 7.22
N ILE A 14 15.80 -10.21 6.17
CA ILE A 14 15.50 -9.78 4.80
C ILE A 14 14.05 -10.11 4.52
N ILE A 15 13.30 -9.12 4.10
CA ILE A 15 11.88 -9.26 3.76
C ILE A 15 11.65 -8.94 2.30
N GLN A 16 10.59 -9.50 1.74
CA GLN A 16 10.23 -9.25 0.34
C GLN A 16 8.75 -8.96 0.24
N LEU A 17 8.41 -7.95 -0.53
CA LEU A 17 7.03 -7.62 -0.86
C LEU A 17 6.53 -8.61 -1.90
N VAL A 18 5.45 -9.33 -1.59
CA VAL A 18 4.90 -10.37 -2.47
C VAL A 18 3.67 -9.86 -3.20
N LYS A 19 2.71 -9.30 -2.46
CA LYS A 19 1.46 -8.80 -3.06
C LYS A 19 0.87 -7.69 -2.22
N ARG A 20 -0.06 -6.96 -2.83
CA ARG A 20 -0.76 -5.85 -2.20
C ARG A 20 -2.26 -6.10 -2.17
N HIS A 21 -2.91 -5.55 -1.16
CA HIS A 21 -4.35 -5.53 -1.02
C HIS A 21 -4.79 -4.13 -0.60
N TRP A 22 -5.67 -3.52 -1.37
CA TRP A 22 -6.18 -2.18 -1.09
C TRP A 22 -7.70 -2.16 -1.07
N ASN A 23 -8.25 -1.48 -0.08
CA ASN A 23 -9.67 -1.12 -0.02
C ASN A 23 -9.79 0.38 -0.22
N ILE A 24 -10.52 0.79 -1.24
CA ILE A 24 -10.79 2.20 -1.52
C ILE A 24 -12.25 2.49 -1.22
N MET A 25 -12.47 3.41 -0.33
CA MET A 25 -13.79 3.76 0.19
C MET A 25 -14.16 5.17 -0.24
N GLU A 26 -15.33 5.31 -0.84
CA GLU A 26 -15.92 6.59 -1.22
C GLU A 26 -17.36 6.64 -0.71
N SER A 27 -17.84 7.86 -0.42
CA SER A 27 -19.19 8.04 0.11
C SER A 27 -20.30 7.65 -0.88
N THR A 28 -20.03 7.70 -2.18
CA THR A 28 -21.03 7.51 -3.22
C THR A 28 -20.98 6.15 -3.89
N LYS A 29 -20.07 5.29 -3.48
CA LYS A 29 -19.86 3.99 -4.12
C LYS A 29 -19.58 2.90 -3.09
N PRO A 30 -19.87 1.63 -3.41
CA PRO A 30 -19.38 0.52 -2.59
C PRO A 30 -17.85 0.52 -2.52
N THR A 31 -17.33 -0.03 -1.44
CA THR A 31 -15.87 -0.21 -1.29
C THR A 31 -15.30 -1.02 -2.43
N GLN A 32 -14.27 -0.49 -3.06
CA GLN A 32 -13.55 -1.17 -4.14
C GLN A 32 -12.33 -1.88 -3.57
N ILE A 33 -12.07 -3.10 -4.04
CA ILE A 33 -10.93 -3.91 -3.60
C ILE A 33 -10.01 -4.10 -4.78
N PHE A 34 -8.73 -3.80 -4.58
CA PHE A 34 -7.69 -3.99 -5.58
C PHE A 34 -6.59 -4.88 -5.01
N GLU A 35 -6.29 -5.95 -5.73
CA GLU A 35 -5.23 -6.87 -5.35
C GLU A 35 -4.30 -7.11 -6.54
N GLY A 36 -3.06 -7.40 -6.25
CA GLY A 36 -2.09 -7.71 -7.29
C GLY A 36 -0.73 -8.08 -6.73
N PRO A 37 0.16 -8.63 -7.59
CA PRO A 37 1.50 -8.99 -7.18
C PRO A 37 2.35 -7.73 -7.00
N GLY A 38 3.10 -7.69 -5.91
CA GLY A 38 4.03 -6.60 -5.63
C GLY A 38 3.38 -5.24 -5.59
N VAL A 39 4.16 -4.22 -5.92
CA VAL A 39 3.66 -2.86 -6.17
C VAL A 39 4.17 -2.43 -7.54
N VAL A 40 3.23 -2.05 -8.42
CA VAL A 40 3.55 -1.73 -9.83
C VAL A 40 4.32 -2.89 -10.47
N GLY A 41 3.94 -4.13 -10.17
CA GLY A 41 4.58 -5.34 -10.68
C GLY A 41 5.94 -5.68 -10.07
N LYS A 42 6.44 -4.90 -9.13
CA LYS A 42 7.74 -5.15 -8.50
C LYS A 42 7.57 -5.85 -7.16
N LYS A 43 8.30 -6.94 -6.98
CA LYS A 43 8.39 -7.68 -5.71
C LYS A 43 9.72 -7.34 -5.04
N SER A 44 9.77 -6.16 -4.42
CA SER A 44 11.00 -5.61 -3.87
C SER A 44 11.51 -6.38 -2.67
N ILE A 45 12.81 -6.67 -2.68
CA ILE A 45 13.52 -7.24 -1.53
C ILE A 45 14.08 -6.08 -0.71
N ILE A 46 13.79 -6.08 0.58
CA ILE A 46 14.18 -5.01 1.49
C ILE A 46 15.09 -5.60 2.56
N LYS A 47 16.36 -5.24 2.52
CA LYS A 47 17.35 -5.68 3.50
C LYS A 47 17.22 -4.88 4.78
N THR A 48 17.81 -5.39 5.85
CA THR A 48 17.85 -4.70 7.15
C THR A 48 18.37 -3.27 6.98
N GLY A 49 17.64 -2.31 7.55
CA GLY A 49 18.01 -0.91 7.49
C GLY A 49 17.66 -0.21 6.20
N GLN A 50 17.18 -0.94 5.20
CA GLN A 50 16.76 -0.33 3.94
C GLN A 50 15.34 0.19 4.00
N MET A 51 15.08 1.16 3.15
CA MET A 51 13.81 1.81 2.99
C MET A 51 13.44 1.83 1.52
N VAL A 52 12.19 1.54 1.19
CA VAL A 52 11.67 1.66 -0.17
C VAL A 52 10.46 2.57 -0.16
N GLN A 53 10.28 3.30 -1.24
CA GLN A 53 9.13 4.19 -1.42
C GLN A 53 8.38 3.78 -2.69
N TYR A 54 7.05 3.78 -2.57
CA TYR A 54 6.17 3.54 -3.70
C TYR A 54 5.25 4.73 -3.88
N GLU A 55 5.27 5.28 -5.07
CA GLU A 55 4.33 6.32 -5.48
C GLU A 55 3.30 5.68 -6.39
N SER A 56 2.02 5.91 -6.11
CA SER A 56 0.94 5.41 -6.92
C SER A 56 -0.23 6.38 -6.88
N GLY A 57 -1.31 6.05 -7.54
CA GLY A 57 -2.48 6.89 -7.56
C GLY A 57 -3.76 6.09 -7.67
N CYS A 58 -4.86 6.76 -7.38
CA CYS A 58 -6.18 6.22 -7.58
C CYS A 58 -7.13 7.34 -8.02
N ILE A 59 -8.21 6.94 -8.66
CA ILE A 59 -9.26 7.87 -9.09
C ILE A 59 -10.44 7.70 -8.14
N ILE A 60 -10.87 8.80 -7.54
CA ILE A 60 -12.12 8.85 -6.79
C ILE A 60 -13.02 9.91 -7.40
N ASN A 61 -14.33 9.63 -7.39
CA ASN A 61 -15.33 10.55 -7.99
C ASN A 61 -15.94 11.49 -6.96
N SER A 62 -15.77 11.20 -5.67
CA SER A 62 -16.20 12.08 -4.59
C SER A 62 -15.06 13.01 -4.17
N GLN A 63 -15.41 14.07 -3.44
CA GLN A 63 -14.40 15.00 -2.93
C GLN A 63 -13.47 14.35 -1.94
N ARG A 64 -13.96 13.34 -1.22
CA ARG A 64 -13.21 12.65 -0.18
C ARG A 64 -13.41 11.16 -0.29
N GLY A 65 -12.36 10.46 0.04
CA GLY A 65 -12.37 9.02 0.17
C GLY A 65 -11.35 8.60 1.21
N ALA A 66 -11.18 7.31 1.36
CA ALA A 66 -10.18 6.75 2.24
C ALA A 66 -9.62 5.47 1.63
N MET A 67 -8.39 5.16 1.98
CA MET A 67 -7.75 3.90 1.62
C MET A 67 -7.24 3.22 2.87
N LYS A 68 -7.32 1.92 2.89
CA LYS A 68 -6.61 1.06 3.83
C LYS A 68 -6.20 -0.22 3.12
N GLY A 69 -5.31 -0.95 3.70
CA GLY A 69 -4.93 -2.21 3.10
C GLY A 69 -3.79 -2.88 3.82
N PHE A 70 -3.14 -3.79 3.13
CA PHE A 70 -1.95 -4.44 3.64
C PHE A 70 -1.09 -4.93 2.49
N TYR A 71 0.18 -5.08 2.78
CA TYR A 71 1.11 -5.80 1.93
C TYR A 71 1.37 -7.17 2.52
N THR A 72 1.30 -8.20 1.69
CA THR A 72 1.78 -9.52 2.09
C THR A 72 3.27 -9.58 1.82
N MET A 73 4.01 -9.86 2.89
CA MET A 73 5.47 -9.92 2.89
C MET A 73 5.91 -11.35 3.16
N ILE A 74 7.11 -11.69 2.73
CA ILE A 74 7.74 -12.94 3.11
C ILE A 74 9.07 -12.65 3.82
N ASN A 75 9.30 -13.35 4.92
CA ASN A 75 10.57 -13.32 5.61
C ASN A 75 11.49 -14.39 5.00
N HIS A 76 12.63 -13.97 4.45
CA HIS A 76 13.53 -14.89 3.74
C HIS A 76 14.18 -15.91 4.66
N SER A 77 14.38 -15.58 5.94
CA SER A 77 15.02 -16.50 6.88
C SER A 77 14.12 -17.65 7.30
N THR A 78 12.83 -17.39 7.44
CA THR A 78 11.85 -18.37 7.91
C THR A 78 10.96 -18.92 6.84
N ALA A 79 10.96 -18.30 5.66
CA ALA A 79 10.05 -18.56 4.54
C ALA A 79 8.56 -18.37 4.91
N LYS A 80 8.27 -17.63 5.97
CA LYS A 80 6.92 -17.36 6.44
C LYS A 80 6.40 -16.06 5.89
N GLU A 81 5.12 -16.05 5.50
CA GLU A 81 4.41 -14.85 5.09
C GLU A 81 3.82 -14.13 6.29
N PHE A 82 3.73 -12.83 6.19
CA PHE A 82 3.01 -12.00 7.15
C PHE A 82 2.41 -10.79 6.44
N ASN A 83 1.38 -10.21 7.04
CA ASN A 83 0.73 -9.03 6.50
C ASN A 83 1.24 -7.78 7.22
N LEU A 84 1.68 -6.81 6.44
CA LEU A 84 2.05 -5.49 6.93
C LEU A 84 0.86 -4.57 6.72
N GLU A 85 0.20 -4.22 7.83
CA GLU A 85 -1.00 -3.38 7.78
C GLU A 85 -0.66 -1.94 7.42
N ILE A 86 -1.48 -1.37 6.55
CA ILE A 86 -1.42 0.05 6.23
C ILE A 86 -2.67 0.68 6.84
N PRO A 87 -2.50 1.58 7.82
CA PRO A 87 -3.66 2.20 8.46
C PRO A 87 -4.46 3.04 7.46
N VAL A 88 -5.72 3.28 7.81
CA VAL A 88 -6.60 4.13 7.01
C VAL A 88 -5.98 5.51 6.84
N PHE A 89 -5.94 6.00 5.62
CA PHE A 89 -5.58 7.38 5.34
C PHE A 89 -6.59 8.00 4.39
N GLN A 90 -6.75 9.31 4.50
CA GLN A 90 -7.74 10.04 3.71
C GLN A 90 -7.20 10.39 2.33
N LEU A 91 -8.10 10.29 1.36
CA LEU A 91 -7.91 10.78 0.01
C LEU A 91 -8.77 12.04 -0.15
N ASP A 92 -8.15 13.14 -0.48
CA ASP A 92 -8.83 14.42 -0.47
C ASP A 92 -8.59 15.16 -1.78
N ASN A 93 -9.67 15.36 -2.53
CA ASN A 93 -9.67 16.06 -3.80
C ASN A 93 -10.02 17.54 -3.66
N LEU A 94 -9.54 18.19 -2.61
CA LEU A 94 -9.89 19.59 -2.35
C LEU A 94 -9.53 20.52 -3.50
N PHE A 95 -8.51 20.20 -4.25
CA PHE A 95 -8.08 21.03 -5.37
C PHE A 95 -9.07 21.01 -6.55
N SER A 96 -9.90 19.99 -6.62
CA SER A 96 -10.90 19.87 -7.68
C SER A 96 -12.04 20.88 -7.52
N LEU A 97 -12.13 21.53 -6.38
CA LEU A 97 -13.15 22.51 -6.07
C LEU A 97 -12.83 23.92 -6.56
N ASN A 98 -11.62 24.12 -7.00
CA ASN A 98 -11.17 25.46 -7.42
C ASN A 98 -11.29 25.66 -8.93
#